data_8dcd78afa5e94cb5b014b67bbd4105d2
#
_entry.id   8dcd78afa5e94cb5b014b67bbd4105d2
#
_cell.length_a   1.000
_cell.length_b   1.000
_cell.length_c   1.000
_cell.angle_alpha   90.00
_cell.angle_beta   90.00
_cell.angle_gamma   90.00
#
_symmetry.space_group_name_H-M   'P 1'
#
loop_
_entity.id
_entity.type
_entity.pdbx_description
1 polymer ?
#
loop_
_entity_poly.entity_id
_entity_poly.type
_entity_poly.pdbx_seq_one_letter_code
_entity_poly.pdbx_strand_id
1 'polypeptide(L)'
;YAKGSSTDFDVQLGLFPSYITNFLKQSQPKAWDKIANIHKDQVEQKVIQRLVKEIDLRGVLDVLRKGFTDYGVKFQMAYFKPESTLNPEADELYQSNHLSVTRQLYYERVGKNSLDMVLSLNGLPIATIELKNQFSGQSVENAKKQYVYDREPNEPIFQFKKRALVHFAVDTDEAYMTTRLDGKNTRYLPFNLGYNNGAGNPPNPNGYRTAYLWEQVWTKDSFMDIIGKFLHLSVEEFELNGIKKKKETIIFPRFHQMQVVRTVTADARVQGAGKNYLIQHSAGSGKSNSIAWL
;
A
#
# COMPACT_ATOMS: atom_id res chain seq x y z
N TYR A 1 4.45 10.06 9.95
CA TYR A 1 4.34 8.66 10.38
C TYR A 1 4.71 8.52 11.84
N ALA A 2 3.89 7.79 12.59
CA ALA A 2 4.23 7.38 13.94
C ALA A 2 5.25 6.21 13.89
N LYS A 3 6.09 6.10 14.93
CA LYS A 3 6.97 4.94 15.10
C LYS A 3 6.13 3.75 15.60
N GLY A 4 6.07 2.68 14.80
CA GLY A 4 5.45 1.42 15.20
C GLY A 4 6.41 0.50 15.96
N SER A 5 5.86 -0.47 16.67
CA SER A 5 6.63 -1.52 17.35
C SER A 5 6.35 -2.88 16.74
N SER A 6 7.39 -3.69 16.55
CA SER A 6 7.26 -5.08 16.11
C SER A 6 6.50 -5.95 17.13
N THR A 7 6.52 -5.58 18.42
CA THR A 7 5.79 -6.30 19.48
C THR A 7 4.28 -6.14 19.41
N ASP A 8 3.78 -5.09 18.71
CA ASP A 8 2.35 -4.82 18.55
C ASP A 8 1.76 -5.57 17.34
N PHE A 9 2.61 -6.23 16.57
CA PHE A 9 2.21 -6.99 15.40
C PHE A 9 1.78 -8.41 15.76
N ASP A 10 0.59 -8.77 15.35
CA ASP A 10 0.09 -10.15 15.46
C ASP A 10 0.50 -10.95 14.21
N VAL A 11 1.45 -11.85 14.38
CA VAL A 11 1.99 -12.66 13.27
C VAL A 11 0.96 -13.65 12.70
N GLN A 12 -0.02 -14.10 13.49
CA GLN A 12 -1.06 -15.01 13.03
C GLN A 12 -2.10 -14.29 12.16
N LEU A 13 -2.42 -13.05 12.52
CA LEU A 13 -3.37 -12.22 11.80
C LEU A 13 -2.71 -11.39 10.70
N GLY A 14 -1.40 -11.14 10.80
CA GLY A 14 -0.65 -10.31 9.86
C GLY A 14 -1.03 -8.82 9.93
N LEU A 15 -1.36 -8.30 11.11
CA LEU A 15 -1.81 -6.92 11.33
C LEU A 15 -1.51 -6.43 12.76
N PHE A 16 -1.83 -5.17 13.06
CA PHE A 16 -1.63 -4.53 14.37
C PHE A 16 -2.97 -4.33 15.08
N PRO A 17 -3.48 -5.29 15.87
CA PRO A 17 -4.82 -5.25 16.46
C PRO A 17 -5.08 -4.00 17.30
N SER A 18 -4.12 -3.61 18.14
CA SER A 18 -4.23 -2.44 19.01
C SER A 18 -4.35 -1.13 18.23
N TYR A 19 -3.64 -0.99 17.10
CA TYR A 19 -3.73 0.21 16.25
C TYR A 19 -5.09 0.29 15.56
N ILE A 20 -5.63 -0.86 15.13
CA ILE A 20 -6.97 -0.94 14.53
C ILE A 20 -8.04 -0.52 15.53
N THR A 21 -8.05 -1.13 16.71
CA THR A 21 -9.06 -0.84 17.73
C THR A 21 -8.98 0.60 18.22
N ASN A 22 -7.78 1.13 18.41
CA ASN A 22 -7.59 2.54 18.78
C ASN A 22 -8.10 3.50 17.70
N PHE A 23 -7.79 3.24 16.43
CA PHE A 23 -8.32 4.03 15.31
C PHE A 23 -9.85 4.03 15.28
N LEU A 24 -10.48 2.85 15.38
CA LEU A 24 -11.94 2.73 15.36
C LEU A 24 -12.60 3.44 16.55
N LYS A 25 -12.05 3.32 17.75
CA LYS A 25 -12.54 4.01 18.95
C LYS A 25 -12.45 5.53 18.82
N GLN A 26 -11.33 6.04 18.32
CA GLN A 26 -11.08 7.46 18.23
C GLN A 26 -11.88 8.12 17.10
N SER A 27 -11.89 7.52 15.91
CA SER A 27 -12.53 8.10 14.73
C SER A 27 -14.03 7.81 14.63
N GLN A 28 -14.55 6.77 15.31
CA GLN A 28 -15.94 6.30 15.19
C GLN A 28 -16.53 5.88 16.54
N PRO A 29 -16.48 6.72 17.59
CA PRO A 29 -16.88 6.35 18.94
C PRO A 29 -18.33 5.86 19.01
N LYS A 30 -19.26 6.51 18.31
CA LYS A 30 -20.68 6.10 18.30
C LYS A 30 -20.90 4.70 17.70
N ALA A 31 -20.14 4.34 16.67
CA ALA A 31 -20.18 2.99 16.08
C ALA A 31 -19.55 1.98 17.03
N TRP A 32 -18.42 2.36 17.65
CA TRP A 32 -17.74 1.52 18.64
C TRP A 32 -18.65 1.21 19.84
N ASP A 33 -19.33 2.20 20.41
CA ASP A 33 -20.22 2.01 21.57
C ASP A 33 -21.38 1.06 21.24
N LYS A 34 -21.96 1.18 20.03
CA LYS A 34 -23.01 0.25 19.57
C LYS A 34 -22.53 -1.19 19.51
N ILE A 35 -21.35 -1.42 18.92
CA ILE A 35 -20.83 -2.79 18.79
C ILE A 35 -20.32 -3.35 20.13
N ALA A 36 -19.79 -2.48 21.01
CA ALA A 36 -19.39 -2.86 22.37
C ALA A 36 -20.58 -3.34 23.19
N ASN A 37 -21.75 -2.72 23.05
CA ASN A 37 -22.97 -3.18 23.69
C ASN A 37 -23.42 -4.58 23.22
N ILE A 38 -23.06 -4.99 22.00
CA ILE A 38 -23.37 -6.31 21.44
C ILE A 38 -22.34 -7.35 21.90
N HIS A 39 -21.05 -7.06 21.72
CA HIS A 39 -19.97 -8.03 21.96
C HIS A 39 -19.46 -8.06 23.41
N LYS A 40 -19.83 -7.06 24.22
CA LYS A 40 -19.41 -6.94 25.63
C LYS A 40 -17.87 -6.99 25.78
N ASP A 41 -17.40 -7.79 26.73
CA ASP A 41 -15.97 -7.92 27.05
C ASP A 41 -15.12 -8.47 25.89
N GLN A 42 -15.73 -9.04 24.85
CA GLN A 42 -15.03 -9.60 23.69
C GLN A 42 -15.02 -8.65 22.48
N VAL A 43 -15.41 -7.38 22.65
CA VAL A 43 -15.60 -6.44 21.51
C VAL A 43 -14.38 -6.33 20.62
N GLU A 44 -13.19 -6.12 21.17
CA GLU A 44 -11.96 -5.95 20.36
C GLU A 44 -11.67 -7.21 19.55
N GLN A 45 -11.69 -8.37 20.19
CA GLN A 45 -11.43 -9.64 19.54
C GLN A 45 -12.44 -9.93 18.42
N LYS A 46 -13.74 -9.71 18.67
CA LYS A 46 -14.81 -9.98 17.70
C LYS A 46 -14.75 -9.03 16.49
N VAL A 47 -14.50 -7.74 16.74
CA VAL A 47 -14.33 -6.75 15.67
C VAL A 47 -13.12 -7.09 14.79
N ILE A 48 -11.98 -7.47 15.39
CA ILE A 48 -10.81 -7.90 14.62
C ILE A 48 -11.09 -9.17 13.82
N GLN A 49 -11.74 -10.18 14.43
CA GLN A 49 -12.12 -11.40 13.71
C GLN A 49 -13.06 -11.11 12.53
N ARG A 50 -14.03 -10.19 12.71
CA ARG A 50 -14.92 -9.76 11.63
C ARG A 50 -14.16 -9.04 10.53
N LEU A 51 -13.29 -8.10 10.87
CA LEU A 51 -12.43 -7.39 9.93
C LEU A 51 -11.57 -8.36 9.10
N VAL A 52 -10.92 -9.33 9.75
CA VAL A 52 -10.09 -10.34 9.08
C VAL A 52 -10.92 -11.13 8.06
N LYS A 53 -12.12 -11.59 8.43
CA LYS A 53 -13.03 -12.28 7.51
C LYS A 53 -13.40 -11.43 6.29
N GLU A 54 -13.67 -10.13 6.50
CA GLU A 54 -13.98 -9.21 5.39
C GLU A 54 -12.77 -8.99 4.48
N ILE A 55 -11.58 -8.84 5.05
CA ILE A 55 -10.34 -8.72 4.26
C ILE A 55 -10.07 -10.01 3.47
N ASP A 56 -10.25 -11.18 4.07
CA ASP A 56 -10.04 -12.47 3.40
C ASP A 56 -11.01 -12.70 2.25
N LEU A 57 -12.23 -12.16 2.35
CA LEU A 57 -13.26 -12.27 1.31
C LEU A 57 -13.05 -11.26 0.18
N ARG A 58 -12.87 -9.97 0.51
CA ARG A 58 -12.91 -8.87 -0.45
C ARG A 58 -11.55 -8.25 -0.77
N GLY A 59 -10.55 -8.53 0.05
CA GLY A 59 -9.23 -7.92 -0.02
C GLY A 59 -9.11 -6.62 0.80
N VAL A 60 -7.89 -6.34 1.24
CA VAL A 60 -7.59 -5.19 2.11
C VAL A 60 -7.87 -3.85 1.44
N LEU A 61 -7.63 -3.73 0.12
CA LEU A 61 -7.88 -2.49 -0.61
C LEU A 61 -9.37 -2.11 -0.63
N ASP A 62 -10.25 -3.09 -0.86
CA ASP A 62 -11.70 -2.85 -0.84
C ASP A 62 -12.18 -2.48 0.56
N VAL A 63 -11.66 -3.18 1.58
CA VAL A 63 -12.00 -2.90 3.00
C VAL A 63 -11.48 -1.53 3.44
N LEU A 64 -10.28 -1.10 3.03
CA LEU A 64 -9.77 0.24 3.29
C LEU A 64 -10.69 1.33 2.70
N ARG A 65 -11.18 1.12 1.48
CA ARG A 65 -12.00 2.12 0.77
C ARG A 65 -13.47 2.13 1.20
N LYS A 66 -14.04 0.97 1.48
CA LYS A 66 -15.49 0.83 1.72
C LYS A 66 -15.85 0.48 3.16
N GLY A 67 -14.83 0.16 3.97
CA GLY A 67 -15.04 -0.30 5.33
C GLY A 67 -15.61 -1.71 5.41
N PHE A 68 -16.13 -2.06 6.58
CA PHE A 68 -16.81 -3.33 6.85
C PHE A 68 -18.03 -3.12 7.75
N THR A 69 -18.85 -4.15 7.85
CA THR A 69 -20.06 -4.12 8.69
C THR A 69 -20.05 -5.30 9.66
N ASP A 70 -20.36 -5.04 10.92
CA ASP A 70 -20.54 -6.02 11.97
C ASP A 70 -21.87 -5.77 12.68
N TYR A 71 -22.76 -6.76 12.72
CA TYR A 71 -24.11 -6.67 13.26
C TYR A 71 -24.88 -5.40 12.85
N GLY A 72 -24.77 -5.00 11.57
CA GLY A 72 -25.41 -3.79 11.06
C GLY A 72 -24.68 -2.47 11.37
N VAL A 73 -23.62 -2.50 12.17
CA VAL A 73 -22.77 -1.33 12.46
C VAL A 73 -21.68 -1.25 11.41
N LYS A 74 -21.65 -0.15 10.65
CA LYS A 74 -20.65 0.10 9.62
C LYS A 74 -19.42 0.80 10.22
N PHE A 75 -18.22 0.31 9.87
CA PHE A 75 -16.92 0.89 10.19
C PHE A 75 -16.18 1.28 8.93
N GLN A 76 -15.58 2.47 8.91
CA GLN A 76 -14.60 2.88 7.90
C GLN A 76 -13.20 2.50 8.36
N MET A 77 -12.37 2.00 7.41
CA MET A 77 -10.99 1.61 7.72
C MET A 77 -9.96 2.64 7.27
N ALA A 78 -10.33 3.61 6.45
CA ALA A 78 -9.53 4.78 6.12
C ALA A 78 -10.42 5.94 5.68
N TYR A 79 -9.93 7.15 5.87
CA TYR A 79 -10.54 8.39 5.37
C TYR A 79 -9.59 9.01 4.35
N PHE A 80 -10.08 9.28 3.16
CA PHE A 80 -9.29 9.88 2.08
C PHE A 80 -9.44 11.39 2.07
N LYS A 81 -8.40 12.08 1.55
CA LYS A 81 -8.38 13.54 1.50
C LYS A 81 -9.58 14.06 0.70
N PRO A 82 -10.39 14.96 1.27
CA PRO A 82 -11.51 15.54 0.54
C PRO A 82 -11.01 16.42 -0.61
N GLU A 83 -11.75 16.43 -1.71
CA GLU A 83 -11.44 17.28 -2.88
C GLU A 83 -11.66 18.77 -2.59
N SER A 84 -12.49 19.11 -1.59
CA SER A 84 -12.80 20.47 -1.19
C SER A 84 -12.50 20.67 0.30
N THR A 85 -11.95 21.83 0.62
CA THR A 85 -11.71 22.30 2.00
C THR A 85 -12.96 22.85 2.68
N LEU A 86 -14.12 22.82 2.02
CA LEU A 86 -15.37 23.35 2.55
C LEU A 86 -16.02 22.49 3.65
N ASN A 87 -15.51 21.29 3.87
CA ASN A 87 -16.00 20.40 4.93
C ASN A 87 -14.88 20.12 5.94
N PRO A 88 -14.80 20.89 7.04
CA PRO A 88 -13.80 20.72 8.09
C PRO A 88 -13.85 19.32 8.73
N GLU A 89 -15.05 18.75 8.94
CA GLU A 89 -15.21 17.42 9.52
C GLU A 89 -14.54 16.33 8.66
N ALA A 90 -14.64 16.44 7.33
CA ALA A 90 -13.98 15.50 6.42
C ALA A 90 -12.45 15.62 6.49
N ASP A 91 -11.91 16.82 6.72
CA ASP A 91 -10.48 17.00 6.91
C ASP A 91 -10.02 16.46 8.27
N GLU A 92 -10.76 16.69 9.35
CA GLU A 92 -10.49 16.12 10.68
C GLU A 92 -10.48 14.58 10.62
N LEU A 93 -11.45 13.98 9.94
CA LEU A 93 -11.46 12.52 9.71
C LEU A 93 -10.25 12.05 8.90
N TYR A 94 -9.85 12.80 7.86
CA TYR A 94 -8.62 12.50 7.12
C TYR A 94 -7.39 12.57 8.02
N GLN A 95 -7.30 13.59 8.88
CA GLN A 95 -6.18 13.72 9.83
C GLN A 95 -6.15 12.61 10.88
N SER A 96 -7.28 12.01 11.22
CA SER A 96 -7.38 10.91 12.18
C SER A 96 -6.73 9.61 11.70
N ASN A 97 -6.42 9.47 10.40
CA ASN A 97 -5.68 8.32 9.92
C ASN A 97 -4.31 8.18 10.60
N HIS A 98 -4.07 7.02 11.15
CA HIS A 98 -2.81 6.67 11.81
C HIS A 98 -1.91 5.90 10.82
N LEU A 99 -0.93 6.62 10.25
CA LEU A 99 0.14 5.99 9.47
C LEU A 99 1.33 5.72 10.37
N SER A 100 1.84 4.50 10.35
CA SER A 100 3.01 4.11 11.12
C SER A 100 4.08 3.45 10.26
N VAL A 101 5.33 3.56 10.73
CA VAL A 101 6.49 2.86 10.19
C VAL A 101 7.08 1.97 11.26
N THR A 102 7.14 0.68 11.00
CA THR A 102 7.76 -0.31 11.88
C THR A 102 9.04 -0.83 11.24
N ARG A 103 10.16 -0.69 11.96
CA ARG A 103 11.46 -1.20 11.53
C ARG A 103 11.69 -2.57 12.16
N GLN A 104 12.41 -3.45 11.42
CA GLN A 104 12.75 -4.80 11.86
C GLN A 104 11.51 -5.55 12.38
N LEU A 105 10.46 -5.61 11.52
CA LEU A 105 9.23 -6.29 11.86
C LEU A 105 9.41 -7.81 11.79
N TYR A 106 9.34 -8.49 12.92
CA TYR A 106 9.29 -9.95 12.98
C TYR A 106 7.90 -10.42 12.55
N TYR A 107 7.81 -11.15 11.45
CA TYR A 107 6.53 -11.47 10.78
C TYR A 107 6.23 -12.97 10.69
N GLU A 108 7.22 -13.82 10.94
CA GLU A 108 7.08 -15.27 10.80
C GLU A 108 6.34 -15.88 11.99
N ARG A 109 5.43 -16.79 11.68
CA ARG A 109 4.76 -17.62 12.70
C ARG A 109 5.71 -18.63 13.34
N VAL A 110 6.68 -19.11 12.56
CA VAL A 110 7.74 -20.02 13.01
C VAL A 110 9.05 -19.54 12.43
N GLY A 111 9.89 -18.90 13.26
CA GLY A 111 11.16 -18.34 12.81
C GLY A 111 11.46 -16.99 13.44
N LYS A 112 12.51 -16.34 12.97
CA LYS A 112 12.97 -15.03 13.46
C LYS A 112 13.29 -14.06 12.32
N ASN A 113 12.80 -14.34 11.10
CA ASN A 113 13.01 -13.42 10.00
C ASN A 113 12.24 -12.12 10.22
N SER A 114 12.87 -11.02 9.90
CA SER A 114 12.28 -9.70 9.99
C SER A 114 12.32 -8.98 8.65
N LEU A 115 11.35 -8.09 8.44
CA LEU A 115 11.35 -7.11 7.36
C LEU A 115 12.08 -5.86 7.83
N ASP A 116 12.88 -5.25 6.97
CA ASP A 116 13.61 -4.03 7.32
C ASP A 116 12.66 -2.89 7.70
N MET A 117 11.56 -2.73 6.94
CA MET A 117 10.56 -1.71 7.22
C MET A 117 9.17 -2.12 6.71
N VAL A 118 8.14 -1.77 7.48
CA VAL A 118 6.73 -1.94 7.10
C VAL A 118 6.00 -0.62 7.31
N LEU A 119 5.26 -0.18 6.29
CA LEU A 119 4.33 0.94 6.39
C LEU A 119 2.92 0.40 6.63
N SER A 120 2.24 0.94 7.63
CA SER A 120 0.86 0.55 7.92
C SER A 120 -0.06 1.76 8.04
N LEU A 121 -1.33 1.54 7.70
CA LEU A 121 -2.43 2.49 7.79
C LEU A 121 -3.49 1.92 8.73
N ASN A 122 -3.76 2.65 9.82
CA ASN A 122 -4.77 2.29 10.80
C ASN A 122 -4.64 0.83 11.30
N GLY A 123 -3.37 0.36 11.42
CA GLY A 123 -3.04 -0.99 11.86
C GLY A 123 -3.02 -2.07 10.77
N LEU A 124 -3.34 -1.73 9.52
CA LEU A 124 -3.23 -2.64 8.37
C LEU A 124 -1.89 -2.41 7.65
N PRO A 125 -1.01 -3.43 7.49
CA PRO A 125 0.17 -3.33 6.67
C PRO A 125 -0.20 -3.02 5.22
N ILE A 126 0.45 -2.01 4.63
CA ILE A 126 0.20 -1.59 3.25
C ILE A 126 1.40 -1.85 2.36
N ALA A 127 2.61 -1.58 2.85
CA ALA A 127 3.83 -1.81 2.11
C ALA A 127 4.89 -2.47 2.99
N THR A 128 5.63 -3.42 2.42
CA THR A 128 6.85 -3.98 3.00
C THR A 128 8.05 -3.51 2.21
N ILE A 129 9.17 -3.26 2.86
CA ILE A 129 10.38 -2.73 2.24
C ILE A 129 11.59 -3.51 2.75
N GLU A 130 12.41 -4.01 1.82
CA GLU A 130 13.75 -4.54 2.06
C GLU A 130 14.78 -3.52 1.57
N LEU A 131 15.67 -3.13 2.45
CA LEU A 131 16.67 -2.09 2.23
C LEU A 131 18.07 -2.72 2.10
N LYS A 132 18.82 -2.32 1.09
CA LYS A 132 20.22 -2.72 0.93
C LYS A 132 21.11 -1.48 0.81
N ASN A 133 22.33 -1.64 1.31
CA ASN A 133 23.30 -0.56 1.27
C ASN A 133 24.51 -1.02 0.46
N GLN A 134 24.82 -0.30 -0.59
CA GLN A 134 25.95 -0.60 -1.47
C GLN A 134 27.30 -0.51 -0.73
N PHE A 135 27.42 0.30 0.32
CA PHE A 135 28.61 0.34 1.16
C PHE A 135 28.91 -0.99 1.88
N SER A 136 27.88 -1.84 2.05
CA SER A 136 28.04 -3.21 2.57
C SER A 136 28.22 -4.26 1.47
N GLY A 137 28.42 -3.85 0.20
CA GLY A 137 28.51 -4.75 -0.95
C GLY A 137 27.20 -5.39 -1.37
N GLN A 138 26.06 -4.86 -0.89
CA GLN A 138 24.71 -5.36 -1.24
C GLN A 138 23.99 -4.35 -2.12
N SER A 139 23.21 -4.85 -3.08
CA SER A 139 22.43 -4.06 -4.02
C SER A 139 20.94 -4.42 -3.96
N VAL A 140 20.14 -3.72 -4.74
CA VAL A 140 18.72 -3.99 -4.91
C VAL A 140 18.43 -5.44 -5.36
N GLU A 141 19.38 -6.08 -6.08
CA GLU A 141 19.26 -7.49 -6.46
C GLU A 141 19.30 -8.42 -5.25
N ASN A 142 20.04 -8.08 -4.19
CA ASN A 142 20.01 -8.82 -2.93
C ASN A 142 18.67 -8.65 -2.22
N ALA A 143 18.07 -7.46 -2.24
CA ALA A 143 16.73 -7.25 -1.70
C ALA A 143 15.66 -8.05 -2.45
N LYS A 144 15.71 -8.10 -3.80
CA LYS A 144 14.82 -8.94 -4.61
C LYS A 144 15.01 -10.42 -4.31
N LYS A 145 16.26 -10.89 -4.22
CA LYS A 145 16.56 -12.29 -3.88
C LYS A 145 16.01 -12.66 -2.50
N GLN A 146 16.10 -11.77 -1.55
CA GLN A 146 15.55 -11.97 -0.20
C GLN A 146 14.04 -12.21 -0.24
N TYR A 147 13.27 -11.42 -1.00
CA TYR A 147 11.84 -11.65 -1.20
C TYR A 147 11.55 -12.96 -1.94
N VAL A 148 12.39 -13.34 -2.90
CA VAL A 148 12.17 -14.53 -3.74
C VAL A 148 12.47 -15.82 -3.00
N TYR A 149 13.52 -15.84 -2.16
CA TYR A 149 14.06 -17.07 -1.58
C TYR A 149 13.86 -17.17 -0.07
N ASP A 150 13.80 -16.03 0.65
CA ASP A 150 13.80 -16.02 2.10
C ASP A 150 12.45 -15.57 2.69
N ARG A 151 11.48 -15.18 1.83
CA ARG A 151 10.14 -14.73 2.25
C ARG A 151 9.08 -15.71 1.77
N GLU A 152 8.46 -16.43 2.71
CA GLU A 152 7.42 -17.41 2.41
C GLU A 152 6.10 -16.68 2.04
N PRO A 153 5.60 -16.81 0.79
CA PRO A 153 4.40 -16.11 0.34
C PRO A 153 3.11 -16.46 1.11
N ASN A 154 3.11 -17.60 1.82
CA ASN A 154 1.96 -18.03 2.62
C ASN A 154 1.93 -17.40 4.03
N GLU A 155 2.98 -16.68 4.44
CA GLU A 155 2.93 -15.91 5.67
C GLU A 155 1.86 -14.81 5.56
N PRO A 156 1.07 -14.56 6.62
CA PRO A 156 -0.11 -13.68 6.54
C PRO A 156 0.18 -12.32 5.90
N ILE A 157 1.30 -11.68 6.24
CA ILE A 157 1.66 -10.36 5.74
C ILE A 157 1.87 -10.32 4.21
N PHE A 158 2.24 -11.45 3.59
CA PHE A 158 2.52 -11.58 2.16
C PHE A 158 1.35 -12.14 1.34
N GLN A 159 0.28 -12.60 1.99
CA GLN A 159 -0.86 -13.16 1.27
C GLN A 159 -1.45 -12.14 0.31
N PHE A 160 -1.42 -12.48 -0.98
CA PHE A 160 -1.88 -11.60 -2.05
C PHE A 160 -3.25 -11.00 -1.77
N LYS A 161 -3.37 -9.68 -1.92
CA LYS A 161 -4.55 -8.82 -1.69
C LYS A 161 -5.12 -8.79 -0.27
N LYS A 162 -4.59 -9.58 0.66
CA LYS A 162 -5.15 -9.68 2.01
C LYS A 162 -4.46 -8.79 3.04
N ARG A 163 -3.17 -8.52 2.87
CA ARG A 163 -2.40 -7.66 3.81
C ARG A 163 -1.60 -6.64 3.02
N ALA A 164 -0.27 -6.73 2.99
CA ALA A 164 0.53 -5.79 2.23
C ALA A 164 0.15 -5.79 0.74
N LEU A 165 -0.04 -4.59 0.19
CA LEU A 165 -0.46 -4.38 -1.21
C LEU A 165 0.72 -4.27 -2.17
N VAL A 166 1.91 -3.95 -1.63
CA VAL A 166 3.13 -3.75 -2.40
C VAL A 166 4.37 -4.09 -1.58
N HIS A 167 5.38 -4.63 -2.25
CA HIS A 167 6.66 -5.02 -1.67
C HIS A 167 7.77 -4.31 -2.44
N PHE A 168 8.53 -3.47 -1.74
CA PHE A 168 9.62 -2.70 -2.32
C PHE A 168 10.97 -3.32 -2.00
N ALA A 169 11.80 -3.50 -3.03
CA ALA A 169 13.21 -3.79 -2.94
C ALA A 169 13.97 -2.49 -3.27
N VAL A 170 14.80 -2.00 -2.35
CA VAL A 170 15.43 -0.67 -2.45
C VAL A 170 16.88 -0.74 -2.05
N ASP A 171 17.74 -0.05 -2.79
CA ASP A 171 19.08 0.30 -2.35
C ASP A 171 19.30 1.83 -2.44
N THR A 172 20.54 2.28 -2.37
CA THR A 172 20.88 3.70 -2.42
C THR A 172 20.60 4.35 -3.77
N ASP A 173 20.56 3.56 -4.86
CA ASP A 173 20.49 4.05 -6.23
C ASP A 173 19.19 3.68 -6.95
N GLU A 174 18.60 2.51 -6.64
CA GLU A 174 17.47 1.97 -7.38
C GLU A 174 16.36 1.42 -6.47
N ALA A 175 15.15 1.46 -6.99
CA ALA A 175 13.96 0.90 -6.37
C ALA A 175 13.17 0.03 -7.35
N TYR A 176 12.72 -1.11 -6.86
CA TYR A 176 11.81 -2.02 -7.58
C TYR A 176 10.64 -2.37 -6.68
N MET A 177 9.52 -2.69 -7.29
CA MET A 177 8.32 -3.09 -6.54
C MET A 177 7.65 -4.31 -7.18
N THR A 178 6.94 -5.05 -6.35
CA THR A 178 6.00 -6.09 -6.77
C THR A 178 4.74 -6.02 -5.92
N THR A 179 3.60 -6.41 -6.47
CA THR A 179 2.32 -6.49 -5.74
C THR A 179 1.96 -7.93 -5.37
N ARG A 180 2.82 -8.90 -5.75
CA ARG A 180 2.61 -10.31 -5.43
C ARG A 180 3.94 -11.03 -5.32
N LEU A 181 4.16 -11.70 -4.21
CA LEU A 181 5.24 -12.66 -4.05
C LEU A 181 4.77 -14.03 -4.55
N ASP A 182 5.59 -14.66 -5.39
CA ASP A 182 5.33 -15.97 -6.01
C ASP A 182 6.64 -16.77 -6.12
N GLY A 183 7.45 -16.72 -5.07
CA GLY A 183 8.76 -17.36 -5.05
C GLY A 183 9.59 -16.95 -6.27
N LYS A 184 10.15 -17.93 -6.98
CA LYS A 184 10.98 -17.70 -8.19
C LYS A 184 10.24 -17.04 -9.35
N ASN A 185 8.91 -17.06 -9.36
CA ASN A 185 8.09 -16.42 -10.39
C ASN A 185 7.74 -14.97 -10.07
N THR A 186 8.19 -14.44 -8.92
CA THR A 186 7.97 -13.05 -8.52
C THR A 186 8.52 -12.09 -9.58
N ARG A 187 7.64 -11.21 -10.09
CA ARG A 187 7.99 -10.21 -11.11
C ARG A 187 8.13 -8.84 -10.46
N TYR A 188 9.30 -8.25 -10.62
CA TYR A 188 9.59 -6.90 -10.17
C TYR A 188 9.44 -5.89 -11.30
N LEU A 189 8.86 -4.75 -10.99
CA LEU A 189 8.79 -3.59 -11.87
C LEU A 189 9.69 -2.49 -11.32
N PRO A 190 10.48 -1.82 -12.17
CA PRO A 190 11.26 -0.66 -11.74
C PRO A 190 10.32 0.45 -11.28
N PHE A 191 10.71 1.09 -10.17
CA PHE A 191 9.97 2.22 -9.59
C PHE A 191 10.84 3.47 -9.54
N ASN A 192 11.72 3.65 -10.51
CA ASN A 192 12.69 4.73 -10.61
C ASN A 192 12.10 5.97 -11.31
N LEU A 193 12.72 7.14 -11.05
CA LEU A 193 12.34 8.43 -11.64
C LEU A 193 12.58 8.47 -13.16
N GLY A 194 13.59 7.76 -13.63
CA GLY A 194 14.19 7.93 -14.96
C GLY A 194 15.32 8.98 -14.93
N TYR A 195 16.34 8.76 -15.74
CA TYR A 195 17.47 9.67 -15.85
C TYR A 195 18.04 9.67 -17.27
N ASN A 196 18.32 10.85 -17.83
CA ASN A 196 18.90 11.03 -19.19
C ASN A 196 18.17 10.23 -20.28
N ASN A 197 16.83 10.30 -20.30
CA ASN A 197 15.95 9.55 -21.19
C ASN A 197 16.05 8.01 -21.07
N GLY A 198 16.61 7.52 -19.97
CA GLY A 198 16.79 6.10 -19.66
C GLY A 198 16.23 5.70 -18.30
N ALA A 199 16.59 4.49 -17.90
CA ALA A 199 16.26 3.93 -16.59
C ALA A 199 17.11 4.54 -15.46
N GLY A 200 16.76 4.23 -14.20
CA GLY A 200 17.51 4.65 -13.02
C GLY A 200 17.00 5.95 -12.39
N ASN A 201 17.81 6.51 -11.50
CA ASN A 201 17.50 7.74 -10.77
C ASN A 201 18.61 8.78 -10.97
N PRO A 202 18.30 10.09 -11.03
CA PRO A 202 19.29 11.13 -11.11
C PRO A 202 20.18 11.14 -9.86
N PRO A 203 21.44 11.62 -9.97
CA PRO A 203 22.26 11.88 -8.80
C PRO A 203 21.54 12.83 -7.82
N ASN A 204 21.59 12.52 -6.54
CA ASN A 204 21.08 13.38 -5.49
C ASN A 204 22.27 13.92 -4.66
N PRO A 205 22.62 15.20 -4.78
CA PRO A 205 23.76 15.77 -4.05
C PRO A 205 23.56 15.81 -2.53
N ASN A 206 22.30 15.71 -2.07
CA ASN A 206 21.93 15.81 -0.65
C ASN A 206 21.61 14.46 0.00
N GLY A 207 21.79 13.34 -0.71
CA GLY A 207 21.46 12.03 -0.15
C GLY A 207 21.43 10.90 -1.19
N TYR A 208 20.65 9.88 -0.88
CA TYR A 208 20.50 8.74 -1.79
C TYR A 208 19.65 9.10 -3.01
N ARG A 209 19.94 8.48 -4.16
CA ARG A 209 19.12 8.65 -5.38
C ARG A 209 17.67 8.18 -5.18
N THR A 210 17.46 7.27 -4.23
CA THR A 210 16.14 6.73 -3.87
C THR A 210 15.41 7.57 -2.81
N ALA A 211 15.93 8.73 -2.40
CA ALA A 211 15.33 9.60 -1.38
C ALA A 211 13.88 10.04 -1.73
N TYR A 212 13.56 10.17 -3.01
CA TYR A 212 12.20 10.51 -3.47
C TYR A 212 11.12 9.54 -2.92
N LEU A 213 11.49 8.30 -2.54
CA LEU A 213 10.54 7.36 -1.97
C LEU A 213 9.94 7.91 -0.67
N TRP A 214 10.77 8.37 0.27
CA TRP A 214 10.27 8.89 1.55
C TRP A 214 9.96 10.39 1.50
N GLU A 215 10.58 11.14 0.60
CA GLU A 215 10.35 12.57 0.44
C GLU A 215 9.08 12.89 -0.35
N GLN A 216 8.67 12.01 -1.30
CA GLN A 216 7.56 12.27 -2.22
C GLN A 216 6.51 11.15 -2.23
N VAL A 217 6.93 9.87 -2.37
CA VAL A 217 5.99 8.76 -2.62
C VAL A 217 5.30 8.31 -1.35
N TRP A 218 6.07 8.10 -0.27
CA TRP A 218 5.56 7.58 0.99
C TRP A 218 5.12 8.67 1.98
N THR A 219 5.08 9.94 1.57
CA THR A 219 4.44 10.99 2.39
C THR A 219 2.96 10.66 2.59
N LYS A 220 2.36 11.12 3.71
CA LYS A 220 0.97 10.81 4.05
C LYS A 220 0.02 11.08 2.88
N ASP A 221 0.03 12.31 2.36
CA ASP A 221 -0.90 12.72 1.30
C ASP A 221 -0.70 11.91 0.01
N SER A 222 0.56 11.70 -0.38
CA SER A 222 0.88 10.95 -1.59
C SER A 222 0.50 9.47 -1.47
N PHE A 223 0.80 8.84 -0.32
CA PHE A 223 0.52 7.43 -0.14
C PHE A 223 -0.97 7.14 0.00
N MET A 224 -1.70 8.02 0.70
CA MET A 224 -3.16 7.97 0.78
C MET A 224 -3.83 8.18 -0.58
N ASP A 225 -3.31 9.10 -1.41
CA ASP A 225 -3.77 9.30 -2.77
C ASP A 225 -3.53 8.06 -3.65
N ILE A 226 -2.36 7.41 -3.53
CA ILE A 226 -2.08 6.14 -4.22
C ILE A 226 -3.11 5.07 -3.83
N ILE A 227 -3.37 4.88 -2.53
CA ILE A 227 -4.34 3.90 -2.03
C ILE A 227 -5.76 4.27 -2.48
N GLY A 228 -6.11 5.55 -2.43
CA GLY A 228 -7.45 6.05 -2.76
C GLY A 228 -7.80 5.98 -4.25
N LYS A 229 -6.86 6.36 -5.12
CA LYS A 229 -7.14 6.63 -6.53
C LYS A 229 -6.42 5.72 -7.52
N PHE A 230 -5.14 5.39 -7.28
CA PHE A 230 -4.33 4.68 -8.27
C PHE A 230 -4.40 3.16 -8.15
N LEU A 231 -4.35 2.61 -6.94
CA LEU A 231 -4.40 1.17 -6.75
C LEU A 231 -5.73 0.59 -7.24
N HIS A 232 -5.68 -0.49 -8.01
CA HIS A 232 -6.89 -1.24 -8.34
C HIS A 232 -6.59 -2.74 -8.52
N LEU A 233 -7.60 -3.56 -8.26
CA LEU A 233 -7.58 -4.99 -8.53
C LEU A 233 -8.11 -5.23 -9.96
N SER A 234 -7.22 -5.61 -10.87
CA SER A 234 -7.59 -6.07 -12.21
C SER A 234 -7.94 -7.55 -12.17
N VAL A 235 -9.07 -7.92 -12.77
CA VAL A 235 -9.50 -9.32 -12.91
C VAL A 235 -9.63 -9.62 -14.38
N GLU A 236 -8.75 -10.46 -14.90
CA GLU A 236 -8.78 -10.94 -16.29
C GLU A 236 -9.38 -12.35 -16.33
N GLU A 237 -10.41 -12.55 -17.12
CA GLU A 237 -10.96 -13.86 -17.40
C GLU A 237 -10.33 -14.42 -18.67
N PHE A 238 -9.84 -15.64 -18.61
CA PHE A 238 -9.28 -16.35 -19.76
C PHE A 238 -9.69 -17.82 -19.75
N GLU A 239 -9.68 -18.43 -20.91
CA GLU A 239 -9.98 -19.85 -21.05
C GLU A 239 -8.68 -20.65 -21.23
N LEU A 240 -8.53 -21.71 -20.47
CA LEU A 240 -7.42 -22.65 -20.59
C LEU A 240 -7.99 -24.07 -20.62
N ASN A 241 -7.78 -24.79 -21.72
CA ASN A 241 -8.27 -26.17 -21.92
C ASN A 241 -9.80 -26.28 -21.69
N GLY A 242 -10.60 -25.34 -22.19
CA GLY A 242 -12.05 -25.32 -22.03
C GLY A 242 -12.56 -24.88 -20.64
N ILE A 243 -11.66 -24.52 -19.73
CA ILE A 243 -11.99 -24.11 -18.37
C ILE A 243 -11.77 -22.60 -18.23
N LYS A 244 -12.83 -21.86 -17.84
CA LYS A 244 -12.73 -20.42 -17.52
C LYS A 244 -11.91 -20.25 -16.23
N LYS A 245 -10.85 -19.47 -16.33
CA LYS A 245 -9.97 -19.11 -15.21
C LYS A 245 -9.97 -17.60 -15.03
N LYS A 246 -9.70 -17.16 -13.80
CA LYS A 246 -9.52 -15.75 -13.44
C LYS A 246 -8.09 -15.51 -12.99
N LYS A 247 -7.50 -14.46 -13.50
CA LYS A 247 -6.21 -13.95 -13.04
C LYS A 247 -6.45 -12.60 -12.37
N GLU A 248 -6.10 -12.52 -11.10
CA GLU A 248 -6.18 -11.29 -10.32
C GLU A 248 -4.80 -10.65 -10.23
N THR A 249 -4.72 -9.34 -10.45
CA THR A 249 -3.49 -8.56 -10.35
C THR A 249 -3.79 -7.23 -9.69
N ILE A 250 -3.07 -6.88 -8.62
CA ILE A 250 -3.11 -5.52 -8.09
C ILE A 250 -2.21 -4.66 -8.96
N ILE A 251 -2.78 -3.63 -9.56
CA ILE A 251 -2.05 -2.62 -10.31
C ILE A 251 -1.62 -1.52 -9.34
N PHE A 252 -0.32 -1.37 -9.17
CA PHE A 252 0.31 -0.26 -8.46
C PHE A 252 0.92 0.67 -9.53
N PRO A 253 0.75 2.01 -9.44
CA PRO A 253 1.27 2.91 -10.46
C PRO A 253 2.81 2.86 -10.47
N ARG A 254 3.42 2.88 -11.66
CA ARG A 254 4.85 3.18 -11.78
C ARG A 254 5.08 4.67 -11.51
N PHE A 255 6.26 5.06 -11.11
CA PHE A 255 6.55 6.44 -10.75
C PHE A 255 6.14 7.43 -11.86
N HIS A 256 6.57 7.18 -13.10
CA HIS A 256 6.26 8.06 -14.24
C HIS A 256 4.75 8.16 -14.55
N GLN A 257 3.98 7.08 -14.31
CA GLN A 257 2.52 7.10 -14.50
C GLN A 257 1.87 8.00 -13.46
N MET A 258 2.23 7.83 -12.19
CA MET A 258 1.73 8.66 -11.10
C MET A 258 2.11 10.13 -11.31
N GLN A 259 3.34 10.40 -11.69
CA GLN A 259 3.85 11.75 -11.94
C GLN A 259 3.05 12.45 -13.05
N VAL A 260 2.87 11.81 -14.20
CA VAL A 260 2.14 12.42 -15.31
C VAL A 260 0.67 12.71 -14.97
N VAL A 261 -0.01 11.77 -14.30
CA VAL A 261 -1.41 11.97 -13.88
C VAL A 261 -1.50 13.17 -12.92
N ARG A 262 -0.64 13.23 -11.92
CA ARG A 262 -0.62 14.33 -10.95
C ARG A 262 -0.30 15.68 -11.61
N THR A 263 0.68 15.71 -12.51
CA THR A 263 1.07 16.94 -13.23
C THR A 263 -0.05 17.45 -14.10
N VAL A 264 -0.67 16.59 -14.92
CA VAL A 264 -1.77 16.98 -15.80
C VAL A 264 -2.99 17.42 -15.00
N THR A 265 -3.36 16.68 -13.95
CA THR A 265 -4.49 17.03 -13.07
C THR A 265 -4.27 18.38 -12.37
N ALA A 266 -3.06 18.61 -11.88
CA ALA A 266 -2.71 19.88 -11.22
C ALA A 266 -2.77 21.06 -12.20
N ASP A 267 -2.23 20.91 -13.40
CA ASP A 267 -2.26 21.96 -14.43
C ASP A 267 -3.71 22.22 -14.92
N ALA A 268 -4.50 21.17 -15.13
CA ALA A 268 -5.90 21.30 -15.54
C ALA A 268 -6.77 22.03 -14.47
N ARG A 269 -6.48 21.83 -13.19
CA ARG A 269 -7.15 22.57 -12.10
C ARG A 269 -6.87 24.08 -12.15
N VAL A 270 -5.68 24.46 -12.59
CA VAL A 270 -5.27 25.88 -12.68
C VAL A 270 -5.72 26.50 -13.99
N GLN A 271 -5.53 25.81 -15.12
CA GLN A 271 -5.77 26.33 -16.45
C GLN A 271 -7.22 26.16 -16.93
N GLY A 272 -7.98 25.26 -16.29
CA GLY A 272 -9.31 24.88 -16.77
C GLY A 272 -9.27 23.94 -17.97
N ALA A 273 -10.44 23.74 -18.58
CA ALA A 273 -10.59 22.88 -19.77
C ALA A 273 -10.08 23.56 -21.05
N GLY A 274 -9.70 22.75 -22.06
CA GLY A 274 -9.34 23.21 -23.41
C GLY A 274 -7.84 23.21 -23.72
N LYS A 275 -6.97 22.89 -22.77
CA LYS A 275 -5.54 22.72 -23.02
C LYS A 275 -5.23 21.34 -23.57
N ASN A 276 -4.37 21.26 -24.58
CA ASN A 276 -3.88 19.99 -25.13
C ASN A 276 -2.60 19.57 -24.44
N TYR A 277 -2.50 18.28 -24.08
CA TYR A 277 -1.31 17.67 -23.46
C TYR A 277 -0.75 16.58 -24.37
N LEU A 278 0.55 16.60 -24.58
CA LEU A 278 1.28 15.50 -25.25
C LEU A 278 2.06 14.72 -24.18
N ILE A 279 1.67 13.45 -23.97
CA ILE A 279 2.33 12.55 -23.04
C ILE A 279 3.08 11.49 -23.85
N GLN A 280 4.42 11.56 -23.80
CA GLN A 280 5.27 10.63 -24.52
C GLN A 280 5.95 9.65 -23.56
N HIS A 281 5.57 8.39 -23.64
CA HIS A 281 6.17 7.28 -22.91
C HIS A 281 6.53 6.15 -23.86
N SER A 282 7.53 5.32 -23.50
CA SER A 282 7.94 4.15 -24.27
C SER A 282 6.80 3.13 -24.45
N ALA A 283 6.92 2.24 -25.43
CA ALA A 283 6.03 1.11 -25.59
C ALA A 283 6.07 0.23 -24.32
N GLY A 284 4.91 -0.32 -23.92
CA GLY A 284 4.81 -1.16 -22.71
C GLY A 284 4.93 -0.42 -21.37
N SER A 285 4.98 0.92 -21.36
CA SER A 285 5.02 1.72 -20.13
C SER A 285 3.72 1.76 -19.34
N GLY A 286 2.62 1.21 -19.86
CA GLY A 286 1.30 1.21 -19.23
C GLY A 286 0.53 2.52 -19.42
N LYS A 287 0.65 3.16 -20.57
CA LYS A 287 -0.08 4.41 -20.94
C LYS A 287 -1.59 4.34 -20.69
N SER A 288 -2.21 3.18 -20.99
CA SER A 288 -3.65 2.97 -20.77
C SER A 288 -4.07 3.17 -19.32
N ASN A 289 -3.23 2.75 -18.37
CA ASN A 289 -3.51 3.00 -16.96
C ASN A 289 -3.42 4.50 -16.63
N SER A 290 -2.44 5.23 -17.19
CA SER A 290 -2.35 6.68 -16.98
C SER A 290 -3.58 7.42 -17.50
N ILE A 291 -4.14 6.99 -18.65
CA ILE A 291 -5.37 7.55 -19.21
C ILE A 291 -6.57 7.24 -18.30
N ALA A 292 -6.63 6.02 -17.75
CA ALA A 292 -7.73 5.62 -16.87
C ALA A 292 -7.71 6.35 -15.51
N TRP A 293 -6.56 6.85 -15.07
CA TRP A 293 -6.41 7.60 -13.82
C TRP A 293 -6.59 9.11 -13.98
N LEU A 294 -6.55 9.65 -15.21
CA LEU A 294 -6.86 11.05 -15.55
C LEU A 294 -8.37 11.31 -15.56
#